data_7ddcfcdbdf74a6376981659113d44860
#
_entry.id   7ddcfcdbdf74a6376981659113d44860
#
_cell.length_a   1.000
_cell.length_b   1.000
_cell.length_c   1.000
_cell.angle_alpha   90.00
_cell.angle_beta   90.00
_cell.angle_gamma   90.00
#
_symmetry.space_group_name_H-M   'P 1'
#
loop_
_entity.id
_entity.type
_entity.pdbx_description
1 polymer ?
#
loop_
_entity_poly.entity_id
_entity_poly.type
_entity_poly.pdbx_seq_one_letter_code
_entity_poly.pdbx_strand_id
1 'polypeptide(L)'
;RRLSLGLIGVLLVVGLLLAQTSLWLFELGLRSYLEVGLRNEAESLLVSIERGSKGLQLDSQRLIPSYSRLFSGYYYRVEAVDQVWRSRSLWDHELVKPDYPGLQADLVQGPKHQQLLVLRGDYRRFGQPLSIIVAEDYSPLLSSFRRVQYIGLGLGLAALLLVLFLQRLTVRNALRPLDQARQQIAQLQGG
;
A
#
# COMPACT_ATOMS: atom_id res chain seq x y z
N ARG A 1 -38.67 11.84 -10.24
CA ARG A 1 -37.35 12.57 -10.38
C ARG A 1 -36.52 12.59 -9.09
N ARG A 2 -37.13 12.86 -7.92
CA ARG A 2 -36.37 12.91 -6.64
C ARG A 2 -35.92 11.53 -6.13
N LEU A 3 -36.69 10.49 -6.38
CA LEU A 3 -36.41 9.11 -5.97
C LEU A 3 -35.21 8.53 -6.74
N SER A 4 -35.06 8.79 -8.04
CA SER A 4 -33.96 8.29 -8.85
C SER A 4 -32.63 8.97 -8.51
N LEU A 5 -32.65 10.27 -8.19
CA LEU A 5 -31.47 10.99 -7.73
C LEU A 5 -31.00 10.51 -6.34
N GLY A 6 -31.95 10.21 -5.44
CA GLY A 6 -31.64 9.64 -4.14
C GLY A 6 -31.01 8.24 -4.24
N LEU A 7 -31.54 7.38 -5.11
CA LEU A 7 -31.01 6.03 -5.33
C LEU A 7 -29.57 6.06 -5.88
N ILE A 8 -29.30 6.94 -6.84
CA ILE A 8 -27.95 7.11 -7.40
C ILE A 8 -27.00 7.63 -6.32
N GLY A 9 -27.42 8.61 -5.52
CA GLY A 9 -26.61 9.11 -4.42
C GLY A 9 -26.26 8.01 -3.42
N VAL A 10 -27.22 7.17 -3.04
CA VAL A 10 -26.99 6.03 -2.15
C VAL A 10 -26.01 5.02 -2.78
N LEU A 11 -26.21 4.63 -4.04
CA LEU A 11 -25.32 3.71 -4.75
C LEU A 11 -23.88 4.23 -4.84
N LEU A 12 -23.71 5.54 -5.07
CA LEU A 12 -22.39 6.17 -5.09
C LEU A 12 -21.72 6.13 -3.73
N VAL A 13 -22.45 6.50 -2.66
CA VAL A 13 -21.90 6.48 -1.29
C VAL A 13 -21.51 5.04 -0.90
N VAL A 14 -22.39 4.08 -1.16
CA VAL A 14 -22.12 2.66 -0.87
C VAL A 14 -20.93 2.16 -1.68
N GLY A 15 -20.85 2.47 -2.97
CA GLY A 15 -19.74 2.09 -3.83
C GLY A 15 -18.40 2.69 -3.35
N LEU A 16 -18.41 3.94 -2.93
CA LEU A 16 -17.24 4.64 -2.41
C LEU A 16 -16.76 4.07 -1.07
N LEU A 17 -17.70 3.73 -0.18
CA LEU A 17 -17.41 3.07 1.09
C LEU A 17 -16.83 1.67 0.87
N LEU A 18 -17.40 0.88 -0.05
CA LEU A 18 -16.89 -0.44 -0.38
C LEU A 18 -15.49 -0.37 -0.98
N ALA A 19 -15.22 0.56 -1.89
CA ALA A 19 -13.91 0.77 -2.47
C ALA A 19 -12.88 1.16 -1.41
N GLN A 20 -13.21 2.08 -0.52
CA GLN A 20 -12.33 2.52 0.57
C GLN A 20 -12.03 1.38 1.55
N THR A 21 -13.05 0.62 1.94
CA THR A 21 -12.90 -0.54 2.83
C THR A 21 -12.03 -1.63 2.18
N SER A 22 -12.23 -1.90 0.90
CA SER A 22 -11.44 -2.87 0.14
C SER A 22 -9.96 -2.49 0.09
N LEU A 23 -9.64 -1.22 -0.17
CA LEU A 23 -8.27 -0.71 -0.17
C LEU A 23 -7.63 -0.83 1.21
N TRP A 24 -8.36 -0.50 2.26
CA TRP A 24 -7.87 -0.63 3.64
C TRP A 24 -7.58 -2.08 4.03
N LEU A 25 -8.48 -3.01 3.72
CA LEU A 25 -8.27 -4.45 3.95
C LEU A 25 -7.08 -4.99 3.15
N PHE A 26 -6.91 -4.53 1.92
CA PHE A 26 -5.77 -4.91 1.10
C PHE A 26 -4.45 -4.41 1.68
N GLU A 27 -4.39 -3.18 2.19
CA GLU A 27 -3.21 -2.63 2.85
C GLU A 27 -2.83 -3.44 4.10
N LEU A 28 -3.82 -3.80 4.93
CA LEU A 28 -3.59 -4.65 6.09
C LEU A 28 -3.05 -6.03 5.71
N GLY A 29 -3.62 -6.66 4.70
CA GLY A 29 -3.17 -7.94 4.18
C GLY A 29 -1.74 -7.88 3.63
N LEU A 30 -1.43 -6.82 2.90
CA LEU A 30 -0.09 -6.61 2.34
C LEU A 30 0.96 -6.37 3.43
N ARG A 31 0.66 -5.55 4.43
CA ARG A 31 1.55 -5.35 5.58
C ARG A 31 1.83 -6.64 6.32
N SER A 32 0.81 -7.46 6.55
CA SER A 32 0.96 -8.78 7.17
C SER A 32 1.84 -9.72 6.34
N TYR A 33 1.68 -9.73 5.03
CA TYR A 33 2.51 -10.51 4.12
C TYR A 33 3.98 -10.07 4.16
N LEU A 34 4.22 -8.76 4.13
CA LEU A 34 5.57 -8.21 4.21
C LEU A 34 6.20 -8.43 5.58
N GLU A 35 5.43 -8.39 6.66
CA GLU A 35 5.91 -8.73 8.00
C GLU A 35 6.48 -10.14 8.05
N VAL A 36 5.79 -11.11 7.46
CA VAL A 36 6.29 -12.49 7.36
C VAL A 36 7.60 -12.55 6.58
N GLY A 37 7.68 -11.83 5.45
CA GLY A 37 8.89 -11.71 4.65
C GLY A 37 10.06 -11.13 5.44
N LEU A 38 9.87 -10.00 6.11
CA LEU A 38 10.88 -9.35 6.94
C LEU A 38 11.30 -10.22 8.13
N ARG A 39 10.36 -10.95 8.74
CA ARG A 39 10.67 -11.89 9.82
C ARG A 39 11.54 -13.04 9.33
N ASN A 40 11.25 -13.62 8.17
CA ASN A 40 12.07 -14.66 7.55
C ASN A 40 13.49 -14.14 7.24
N GLU A 41 13.61 -12.90 6.78
CA GLU A 41 14.91 -12.26 6.55
C GLU A 41 15.69 -12.07 7.87
N ALA A 42 15.03 -11.65 8.95
CA ALA A 42 15.64 -11.51 10.26
C ALA A 42 16.14 -12.88 10.79
N GLU A 43 15.36 -13.94 10.60
CA GLU A 43 15.75 -15.31 10.96
C GLU A 43 16.91 -15.82 10.09
N SER A 44 16.92 -15.50 8.81
CA SER A 44 18.04 -15.80 7.90
C SER A 44 19.34 -15.13 8.35
N LEU A 45 19.27 -13.86 8.74
CA LEU A 45 20.39 -13.14 9.33
C LEU A 45 20.85 -13.81 10.64
N LEU A 46 19.93 -14.20 11.50
CA LEU A 46 20.24 -14.88 12.77
C LEU A 46 20.99 -16.19 12.53
N VAL A 47 20.55 -17.00 11.56
CA VAL A 47 21.23 -18.27 11.21
C VAL A 47 22.60 -18.03 10.60
N SER A 48 22.79 -16.92 9.90
CA SER A 48 24.07 -16.53 9.29
C SER A 48 25.10 -16.01 10.31
N ILE A 49 24.71 -15.84 11.57
CA ILE A 49 25.63 -15.49 12.65
C ILE A 49 26.27 -16.77 13.19
N GLU A 50 27.58 -16.83 13.10
CA GLU A 50 28.40 -17.96 13.52
C GLU A 50 29.35 -17.56 14.66
N ARG A 51 29.90 -18.57 15.36
CA ARG A 51 30.95 -18.36 16.36
C ARG A 51 32.31 -18.38 15.68
N GLY A 52 32.94 -17.24 15.58
CA GLY A 52 34.31 -17.12 15.08
C GLY A 52 35.35 -17.13 16.19
N SER A 53 36.63 -17.02 15.83
CA SER A 53 37.76 -17.02 16.76
C SER A 53 37.79 -15.82 17.72
N LYS A 54 37.19 -14.73 17.35
CA LYS A 54 37.13 -13.45 18.11
C LYS A 54 35.73 -13.09 18.63
N GLY A 55 34.81 -14.04 18.70
CA GLY A 55 33.41 -13.79 19.06
C GLY A 55 32.43 -14.12 17.95
N LEU A 56 31.29 -13.45 17.93
CA LEU A 56 30.28 -13.65 16.89
C LEU A 56 30.78 -13.05 15.56
N GLN A 57 30.46 -13.72 14.47
CA GLN A 57 30.74 -13.25 13.09
C GLN A 57 29.50 -13.44 12.23
N LEU A 58 29.24 -12.48 11.34
CA LEU A 58 28.17 -12.57 10.36
C LEU A 58 28.76 -13.06 9.03
N ASP A 59 28.29 -14.22 8.56
CA ASP A 59 28.65 -14.75 7.25
C ASP A 59 27.87 -14.04 6.15
N SER A 60 28.49 -13.03 5.57
CA SER A 60 27.87 -12.23 4.51
C SER A 60 27.66 -12.99 3.19
N GLN A 61 28.31 -14.14 2.99
CA GLN A 61 28.16 -14.94 1.77
C GLN A 61 26.80 -15.67 1.73
N ARG A 62 26.19 -15.88 2.88
CA ARG A 62 24.87 -16.51 2.99
C ARG A 62 23.71 -15.54 2.84
N LEU A 63 24.00 -14.25 2.76
CA LEU A 63 22.99 -13.22 2.67
C LEU A 63 22.56 -12.98 1.21
N ILE A 64 21.34 -12.47 1.04
CA ILE A 64 20.84 -12.11 -0.30
C ILE A 64 21.72 -11.02 -0.94
N PRO A 65 22.00 -11.11 -2.25
CA PRO A 65 22.87 -10.14 -2.95
C PRO A 65 22.38 -8.69 -2.86
N SER A 66 21.08 -8.49 -2.59
CA SER A 66 20.47 -7.17 -2.44
C SER A 66 21.10 -6.36 -1.30
N TYR A 67 21.57 -7.00 -0.24
CA TYR A 67 22.27 -6.31 0.86
C TYR A 67 23.63 -5.74 0.49
N SER A 68 24.21 -6.20 -0.62
CA SER A 68 25.50 -5.72 -1.12
C SER A 68 25.36 -4.59 -2.15
N ARG A 69 24.20 -4.43 -2.75
CA ARG A 69 23.93 -3.39 -3.76
C ARG A 69 23.51 -2.09 -3.08
N LEU A 70 24.20 -1.01 -3.41
CA LEU A 70 23.90 0.32 -2.86
C LEU A 70 22.46 0.73 -3.18
N PHE A 71 21.76 1.17 -2.15
CA PHE A 71 20.39 1.69 -2.24
C PHE A 71 19.38 0.72 -2.87
N SER A 72 19.60 -0.58 -2.67
CA SER A 72 18.79 -1.65 -3.27
C SER A 72 17.34 -1.70 -2.79
N GLY A 73 17.04 -1.03 -1.68
CA GLY A 73 15.75 -1.14 -1.01
C GLY A 73 15.67 -2.25 0.04
N TYR A 74 16.75 -3.02 0.24
CA TYR A 74 16.88 -4.05 1.27
C TYR A 74 18.02 -3.71 2.20
N TYR A 75 17.72 -3.56 3.48
CA TYR A 75 18.65 -3.07 4.47
C TYR A 75 18.58 -3.90 5.74
N TYR A 76 19.72 -4.07 6.41
CA TYR A 76 19.73 -4.63 7.75
C TYR A 76 20.72 -3.90 8.66
N ARG A 77 20.45 -4.00 9.95
CA ARG A 77 21.36 -3.67 11.05
C ARG A 77 21.22 -4.73 12.13
N VAL A 78 22.32 -5.31 12.54
CA VAL A 78 22.38 -6.29 13.64
C VAL A 78 23.21 -5.71 14.75
N GLU A 79 22.64 -5.63 15.95
CA GLU A 79 23.32 -5.16 17.15
C GLU A 79 23.53 -6.32 18.11
N ALA A 80 24.76 -6.64 18.38
CA ALA A 80 25.21 -7.51 19.46
C ALA A 80 25.77 -6.69 20.63
N VAL A 81 26.21 -7.35 21.71
CA VAL A 81 26.72 -6.66 22.89
C VAL A 81 27.93 -5.77 22.55
N ASP A 82 28.86 -6.30 21.76
CA ASP A 82 30.16 -5.63 21.46
C ASP A 82 30.33 -5.29 19.97
N GLN A 83 29.33 -5.58 19.12
CA GLN A 83 29.47 -5.44 17.68
C GLN A 83 28.18 -5.00 17.04
N VAL A 84 28.32 -4.23 15.94
CA VAL A 84 27.21 -3.82 15.09
C VAL A 84 27.57 -4.16 13.66
N TRP A 85 26.72 -4.91 12.98
CA TRP A 85 26.80 -5.15 11.55
C TRP A 85 25.70 -4.40 10.83
N ARG A 86 26.02 -3.87 9.69
CA ARG A 86 25.07 -3.16 8.84
C ARG A 86 25.27 -3.55 7.38
N SER A 87 24.19 -3.55 6.61
CA SER A 87 24.24 -3.84 5.19
C SER A 87 25.02 -2.76 4.43
N ARG A 88 25.81 -3.18 3.45
CA ARG A 88 26.47 -2.26 2.53
C ARG A 88 25.48 -1.40 1.74
N SER A 89 24.28 -1.90 1.51
CA SER A 89 23.21 -1.21 0.80
C SER A 89 22.80 0.14 1.44
N LEU A 90 22.99 0.31 2.75
CA LEU A 90 22.76 1.56 3.46
C LEU A 90 23.74 2.67 3.08
N TRP A 91 24.97 2.31 2.67
CA TRP A 91 26.08 3.22 2.40
C TRP A 91 26.35 4.14 3.61
N ASP A 92 26.11 5.42 3.48
CA ASP A 92 26.27 6.45 4.53
C ASP A 92 24.99 6.68 5.37
N HIS A 93 23.86 6.09 4.95
CA HIS A 93 22.59 6.21 5.68
C HIS A 93 22.59 5.33 6.93
N GLU A 94 22.10 5.85 8.04
CA GLU A 94 21.99 5.11 9.29
C GLU A 94 20.58 4.57 9.49
N LEU A 95 20.47 3.24 9.66
CA LEU A 95 19.22 2.59 10.05
C LEU A 95 19.12 2.62 11.58
N VAL A 96 18.22 3.48 12.09
CA VAL A 96 18.00 3.65 13.52
C VAL A 96 17.28 2.43 14.07
N LYS A 97 17.72 1.95 15.24
CA LYS A 97 17.03 0.88 15.95
C LYS A 97 15.69 1.40 16.49
N PRO A 98 14.56 0.76 16.13
CA PRO A 98 13.27 1.10 16.71
C PRO A 98 13.22 0.82 18.22
N ASP A 99 12.39 1.57 18.95
CA ASP A 99 12.24 1.41 20.41
C ASP A 99 11.57 0.09 20.79
N TYR A 100 10.64 -0.39 19.95
CA TYR A 100 9.85 -1.58 20.21
C TYR A 100 10.15 -2.70 19.22
N PRO A 101 10.14 -3.98 19.66
CA PRO A 101 10.24 -5.12 18.76
C PRO A 101 8.96 -5.28 17.91
N GLY A 102 9.11 -5.93 16.78
CA GLY A 102 8.04 -6.19 15.82
C GLY A 102 8.06 -5.24 14.62
N LEU A 103 7.02 -5.33 13.81
CA LEU A 103 6.82 -4.45 12.66
C LEU A 103 6.46 -3.04 13.13
N GLN A 104 7.16 -2.05 12.61
CA GLN A 104 6.89 -0.66 12.96
C GLN A 104 5.64 -0.16 12.23
N ALA A 105 4.80 0.61 12.96
CA ALA A 105 3.57 1.16 12.40
C ALA A 105 3.87 2.22 11.33
N ASP A 106 4.85 3.08 11.60
CA ASP A 106 5.26 4.17 10.72
C ASP A 106 6.39 3.76 9.81
N LEU A 107 6.38 4.31 8.59
CA LEU A 107 7.47 4.16 7.65
C LEU A 107 8.63 5.08 8.04
N VAL A 108 9.83 4.58 7.90
CA VAL A 108 11.06 5.31 8.21
C VAL A 108 11.69 5.83 6.92
N GLN A 109 12.19 7.05 6.94
CA GLN A 109 12.92 7.59 5.80
C GLN A 109 14.25 6.88 5.63
N GLY A 110 14.46 6.29 4.45
CA GLY A 110 15.68 5.62 4.05
C GLY A 110 16.52 6.43 3.07
N PRO A 111 17.57 5.80 2.50
CA PRO A 111 18.40 6.42 1.49
C PRO A 111 17.57 6.88 0.27
N LYS A 112 17.99 7.96 -0.39
CA LYS A 112 17.35 8.47 -1.61
C LYS A 112 15.84 8.70 -1.50
N HIS A 113 15.39 9.15 -0.34
CA HIS A 113 13.97 9.41 -0.04
C HIS A 113 13.05 8.18 -0.10
N GLN A 114 13.62 6.98 0.00
CA GLN A 114 12.84 5.75 0.13
C GLN A 114 12.05 5.76 1.44
N GLN A 115 10.86 5.16 1.42
CA GLN A 115 10.05 4.94 2.62
C GLN A 115 10.20 3.48 3.04
N LEU A 116 10.86 3.25 4.16
CA LEU A 116 11.21 1.91 4.62
C LEU A 116 10.17 1.37 5.59
N LEU A 117 9.72 0.15 5.33
CA LEU A 117 9.01 -0.67 6.30
C LEU A 117 10.06 -1.41 7.13
N VAL A 118 10.03 -1.22 8.45
CA VAL A 118 11.07 -1.70 9.37
C VAL A 118 10.50 -2.72 10.34
N LEU A 119 11.23 -3.80 10.54
CA LEU A 119 10.94 -4.82 11.56
C LEU A 119 12.16 -4.98 12.47
N ARG A 120 11.93 -4.95 13.78
CA ARG A 120 12.92 -5.28 14.79
C ARG A 120 12.59 -6.64 15.40
N GLY A 121 13.55 -7.56 15.39
CA GLY A 121 13.49 -8.82 16.11
C GLY A 121 14.56 -8.87 17.19
N ASP A 122 14.18 -9.26 18.40
CA ASP A 122 15.12 -9.49 19.50
C ASP A 122 15.30 -11.00 19.68
N TYR A 123 16.51 -11.47 19.52
CA TYR A 123 16.88 -12.89 19.51
C TYR A 123 18.05 -13.18 20.46
N ARG A 124 18.29 -14.45 20.67
CA ARG A 124 19.50 -14.93 21.35
C ARG A 124 20.22 -15.92 20.46
N ARG A 125 21.51 -15.74 20.31
CA ARG A 125 22.38 -16.65 19.54
C ARG A 125 23.63 -16.97 20.36
N PHE A 126 23.92 -18.25 20.53
CA PHE A 126 25.05 -18.72 21.36
C PHE A 126 25.06 -18.11 22.77
N GLY A 127 23.88 -17.92 23.39
CA GLY A 127 23.73 -17.34 24.71
C GLY A 127 23.79 -15.80 24.79
N GLN A 128 24.11 -15.12 23.67
CA GLN A 128 24.18 -13.67 23.63
C GLN A 128 22.89 -13.04 23.05
N PRO A 129 22.41 -11.93 23.62
CA PRO A 129 21.26 -11.21 23.07
C PRO A 129 21.68 -10.45 21.81
N LEU A 130 20.77 -10.42 20.82
CA LEU A 130 20.92 -9.73 19.56
C LEU A 130 19.65 -8.98 19.23
N SER A 131 19.78 -7.79 18.65
CA SER A 131 18.69 -7.08 18.00
C SER A 131 18.95 -7.05 16.50
N ILE A 132 18.04 -7.62 15.73
CA ILE A 132 18.10 -7.64 14.27
C ILE A 132 17.03 -6.69 13.74
N ILE A 133 17.47 -5.69 12.99
CA ILE A 133 16.60 -4.71 12.33
C ILE A 133 16.69 -4.97 10.83
N VAL A 134 15.56 -5.24 10.21
CA VAL A 134 15.42 -5.43 8.76
C VAL A 134 14.49 -4.39 8.20
N ALA A 135 14.84 -3.84 7.07
CA ALA A 135 14.05 -2.81 6.41
C ALA A 135 13.94 -3.09 4.91
N GLU A 136 12.76 -2.82 4.37
CA GLU A 136 12.46 -2.94 2.94
C GLU A 136 11.81 -1.67 2.41
N ASP A 137 12.19 -1.26 1.19
CA ASP A 137 11.61 -0.09 0.52
C ASP A 137 10.15 -0.33 0.13
N TYR A 138 9.26 0.40 0.80
CA TYR A 138 7.83 0.38 0.58
C TYR A 138 7.35 1.39 -0.48
N SER A 139 8.24 2.26 -0.96
CA SER A 139 7.91 3.33 -1.91
C SER A 139 7.27 2.84 -3.21
N PRO A 140 7.74 1.73 -3.84
CA PRO A 140 7.11 1.20 -5.06
C PRO A 140 5.65 0.77 -4.83
N LEU A 141 5.36 0.21 -3.66
CA LEU A 141 4.03 -0.20 -3.27
C LEU A 141 3.11 1.00 -3.06
N LEU A 142 3.58 2.04 -2.34
CA LEU A 142 2.83 3.29 -2.15
C LEU A 142 2.49 3.95 -3.49
N SER A 143 3.43 3.99 -4.43
CA SER A 143 3.18 4.56 -5.77
C SER A 143 2.15 3.77 -6.55
N SER A 144 2.17 2.45 -6.44
CA SER A 144 1.20 1.55 -7.09
C SER A 144 -0.19 1.73 -6.49
N PHE A 145 -0.33 1.83 -5.16
CA PHE A 145 -1.59 2.13 -4.50
C PHE A 145 -2.20 3.44 -4.97
N ARG A 146 -1.39 4.49 -5.00
CA ARG A 146 -1.83 5.81 -5.46
C ARG A 146 -2.33 5.77 -6.90
N ARG A 147 -1.64 5.04 -7.77
CA ARG A 147 -2.07 4.85 -9.16
C ARG A 147 -3.42 4.12 -9.25
N VAL A 148 -3.60 3.04 -8.51
CA VAL A 148 -4.87 2.29 -8.46
C VAL A 148 -6.01 3.17 -7.94
N GLN A 149 -5.76 3.97 -6.91
CA GLN A 149 -6.76 4.93 -6.39
C GLN A 149 -7.20 5.95 -7.46
N TYR A 150 -6.27 6.55 -8.20
CA TYR A 150 -6.60 7.51 -9.26
C TYR A 150 -7.35 6.86 -10.42
N ILE A 151 -6.96 5.65 -10.84
CA ILE A 151 -7.66 4.90 -11.87
C ILE A 151 -9.08 4.56 -11.39
N GLY A 152 -9.23 4.05 -10.19
CA GLY A 152 -10.53 3.71 -9.59
C GLY A 152 -11.46 4.92 -9.47
N LEU A 153 -10.93 6.06 -9.03
CA LEU A 153 -11.67 7.32 -8.95
C LEU A 153 -12.11 7.80 -10.35
N GLY A 154 -11.21 7.75 -11.34
CA GLY A 154 -11.50 8.12 -12.71
C GLY A 154 -12.59 7.25 -13.34
N LEU A 155 -12.52 5.93 -13.18
CA LEU A 155 -13.54 5.00 -13.65
C LEU A 155 -14.87 5.20 -12.96
N GLY A 156 -14.88 5.43 -11.64
CA GLY A 156 -16.08 5.73 -10.88
C GLY A 156 -16.77 7.02 -11.36
N LEU A 157 -15.99 8.06 -11.62
CA LEU A 157 -16.50 9.32 -12.14
C LEU A 157 -17.06 9.16 -13.56
N ALA A 158 -16.36 8.43 -14.43
CA ALA A 158 -16.82 8.14 -15.79
C ALA A 158 -18.13 7.34 -15.79
N ALA A 159 -18.25 6.31 -14.94
CA ALA A 159 -19.48 5.55 -14.78
C ALA A 159 -20.64 6.42 -14.29
N LEU A 160 -20.39 7.31 -13.33
CA LEU A 160 -21.38 8.27 -12.85
C LEU A 160 -21.88 9.17 -13.98
N LEU A 161 -20.95 9.78 -14.73
CA LEU A 161 -21.31 10.66 -15.85
C LEU A 161 -22.12 9.92 -16.91
N LEU A 162 -21.75 8.65 -17.20
CA LEU A 162 -22.49 7.81 -18.13
C LEU A 162 -23.93 7.56 -17.64
N VAL A 163 -24.11 7.21 -16.38
CA VAL A 163 -25.44 6.99 -15.78
C VAL A 163 -26.28 8.26 -15.85
N LEU A 164 -25.72 9.41 -15.48
CA LEU A 164 -26.40 10.71 -15.55
C LEU A 164 -26.78 11.08 -17.01
N PHE A 165 -25.88 10.79 -17.95
CA PHE A 165 -26.13 11.01 -19.37
C PHE A 165 -27.26 10.13 -19.90
N LEU A 166 -27.25 8.84 -19.60
CA LEU A 166 -28.31 7.90 -19.98
C LEU A 166 -29.65 8.28 -19.37
N GLN A 167 -29.68 8.69 -18.10
CA GLN A 167 -30.90 9.19 -17.47
C GLN A 167 -31.45 10.43 -18.16
N ARG A 168 -30.57 11.37 -18.52
CA ARG A 168 -30.99 12.59 -19.24
C ARG A 168 -31.59 12.26 -20.62
N LEU A 169 -30.99 11.29 -21.32
CA LEU A 169 -31.49 10.80 -22.59
C LEU A 169 -32.88 10.14 -22.46
N THR A 170 -33.02 9.24 -21.47
CA THR A 170 -34.29 8.55 -21.22
C THR A 170 -35.44 9.52 -20.88
N VAL A 171 -35.16 10.49 -20.01
CA VAL A 171 -36.14 11.52 -19.65
C VAL A 171 -36.50 12.38 -20.85
N ARG A 172 -35.56 12.76 -21.68
CA ARG A 172 -35.78 13.57 -22.88
C ARG A 172 -36.61 12.82 -23.94
N ASN A 173 -36.36 11.54 -24.12
CA ASN A 173 -37.09 10.69 -25.05
C ASN A 173 -38.52 10.35 -24.56
N ALA A 174 -38.71 10.20 -23.24
CA ALA A 174 -40.03 9.94 -22.65
C ALA A 174 -40.96 11.15 -22.68
N LEU A 175 -40.45 12.37 -22.78
CA LEU A 175 -41.23 13.59 -22.83
C LEU A 175 -41.57 14.05 -24.27
N ARG A 176 -40.86 13.53 -25.29
CA ARG A 176 -41.16 13.87 -26.70
C ARG A 176 -42.58 13.56 -27.18
N PRO A 177 -43.21 12.42 -26.84
CA PRO A 177 -44.56 12.14 -27.30
C PRO A 177 -45.64 13.06 -26.68
N LEU A 178 -45.39 13.62 -25.49
CA LEU A 178 -46.35 14.55 -24.84
C LEU A 178 -46.39 15.93 -25.50
N ASP A 179 -45.26 16.41 -26.05
CA ASP A 179 -45.25 17.68 -26.78
C ASP A 179 -45.89 17.55 -28.16
N GLN A 180 -45.83 16.40 -28.80
CA GLN A 180 -46.53 16.12 -30.07
C GLN A 180 -48.04 15.99 -29.85
N ALA A 181 -48.51 15.38 -28.76
CA ALA A 181 -49.91 15.29 -28.44
C ALA A 181 -50.51 16.67 -28.11
N ARG A 182 -49.76 17.55 -27.44
CA ARG A 182 -50.19 18.93 -27.17
C ARG A 182 -50.32 19.76 -28.43
N GLN A 183 -49.44 19.62 -29.40
CA GLN A 183 -49.49 20.33 -30.69
C GLN A 183 -50.68 19.86 -31.54
N GLN A 184 -51.05 18.59 -31.52
CA GLN A 184 -52.21 18.06 -32.23
C GLN A 184 -53.54 18.55 -31.62
N ILE A 185 -53.61 18.66 -30.28
CA ILE A 185 -54.82 19.19 -29.63
C ILE A 185 -54.97 20.68 -29.90
N ALA A 186 -53.90 21.47 -29.95
CA ALA A 186 -53.94 22.88 -30.25
C ALA A 186 -54.39 23.17 -31.72
N GLN A 187 -54.04 22.26 -32.64
CA GLN A 187 -54.47 22.36 -34.07
C GLN A 187 -55.99 22.02 -34.27
N LEU A 188 -56.55 21.18 -33.40
CA LEU A 188 -57.96 20.80 -33.44
C LEU A 188 -58.90 21.85 -32.79
N GLN A 189 -58.37 22.71 -31.93
CA GLN A 189 -59.14 23.80 -31.30
C GLN A 189 -59.06 25.13 -32.05
N GLY A 190 -58.30 25.23 -33.12
CA GLY A 190 -58.12 26.44 -33.95
C GLY A 190 -58.78 26.38 -35.32
N GLY A 191 -59.67 25.39 -35.57
CA GLY A 191 -60.44 25.26 -36.81
C GLY A 191 -61.98 25.44 -36.62
#